data_10cac820cbdf357a3a8284b8d997f385
#
_entry.id   10cac820cbdf357a3a8284b8d997f385
#
_cell.length_a   1.000
_cell.length_b   1.000
_cell.length_c   1.000
_cell.angle_alpha   90.00
_cell.angle_beta   90.00
_cell.angle_gamma   90.00
#
_symmetry.space_group_name_H-M   'P 1'
#
loop_
_entity.id
_entity.type
_entity.pdbx_description
1 polymer ?
#
loop_
_entity_poly.entity_id
_entity_poly.type
_entity_poly.pdbx_seq_one_letter_code
_entity_poly.pdbx_strand_id
1 'polypeptide(L)'
;CHAFYGFYTNPKKSQLTAVLTSDGGGDGVYNTVNIFKKGKFISINRSNKNWIGKIYSNTTLILGMNPFRHVYKVMGLAPYTQKTNYQKILNFFLNSLKVDKLDFKINSKIKDKYFYFKKNLEGYRFDNIAGALQNFTEIRLKEWFENVSKKFKVKNFVFTGGVANNVKANKFLSEQKF
;
A
#
# COMPACT_ATOMS: atom_id res chain seq x y z
N CYS A 1 -8.20 15.68 3.32
CA CYS A 1 -9.24 15.21 4.27
C CYS A 1 -8.80 13.95 5.02
N HIS A 2 -8.35 12.84 4.37
CA HIS A 2 -8.02 11.55 5.02
C HIS A 2 -7.07 11.67 6.21
N ALA A 3 -5.97 12.42 6.07
CA ALA A 3 -4.99 12.54 7.14
C ALA A 3 -5.56 13.19 8.43
N PHE A 4 -6.30 14.27 8.28
CA PHE A 4 -6.93 14.95 9.42
C PHE A 4 -8.02 14.09 10.05
N TYR A 5 -8.89 13.51 9.23
CA TYR A 5 -9.94 12.63 9.71
C TYR A 5 -9.33 11.46 10.53
N GLY A 6 -8.40 10.71 9.96
CA GLY A 6 -7.79 9.60 10.65
C GLY A 6 -7.06 9.99 11.94
N PHE A 7 -6.39 11.13 11.97
CA PHE A 7 -5.72 11.61 13.18
C PHE A 7 -6.72 12.04 14.27
N TYR A 8 -7.72 12.86 13.92
CA TYR A 8 -8.63 13.42 14.92
C TYR A 8 -9.65 12.41 15.45
N THR A 9 -9.98 11.37 14.68
CA THR A 9 -10.84 10.26 15.12
C THR A 9 -10.10 9.17 15.88
N ASN A 10 -8.75 9.18 15.87
CA ASN A 10 -7.96 8.20 16.63
C ASN A 10 -8.10 8.47 18.15
N PRO A 11 -8.56 7.48 18.95
CA PRO A 11 -8.67 7.63 20.40
C PRO A 11 -7.29 7.70 21.10
N LYS A 12 -6.26 7.10 20.50
CA LYS A 12 -4.88 7.08 21.04
C LYS A 12 -4.05 8.19 20.41
N LYS A 13 -4.16 9.41 20.91
CA LYS A 13 -3.34 10.53 20.46
C LYS A 13 -2.02 10.57 21.22
N SER A 14 -0.92 10.67 20.49
CA SER A 14 0.41 10.87 21.03
C SER A 14 0.96 12.23 20.60
N GLN A 15 1.87 12.81 21.39
CA GLN A 15 2.52 14.09 21.07
C GLN A 15 3.38 14.02 19.80
N LEU A 16 3.83 12.82 19.42
CA LEU A 16 4.52 12.55 18.16
C LEU A 16 3.84 11.38 17.44
N THR A 17 3.18 11.67 16.32
CA THR A 17 2.45 10.69 15.52
C THR A 17 2.72 10.90 14.03
N ALA A 18 3.07 9.84 13.32
CA ALA A 18 3.08 9.85 11.86
C ALA A 18 1.69 9.49 11.34
N VAL A 19 1.18 10.32 10.43
CA VAL A 19 -0.12 10.12 9.79
C VAL A 19 0.12 9.88 8.30
N LEU A 20 -0.01 8.63 7.89
CA LEU A 20 0.21 8.20 6.53
C LEU A 20 -1.13 7.99 5.84
N THR A 21 -1.21 8.44 4.59
CA THR A 21 -2.36 8.14 3.74
C THR A 21 -1.91 7.41 2.49
N SER A 22 -2.69 6.42 2.06
CA SER A 22 -2.48 5.76 0.78
C SER A 22 -3.82 5.43 0.15
N ASP A 23 -3.98 5.85 -1.11
CA ASP A 23 -5.24 5.69 -1.84
C ASP A 23 -5.00 5.19 -3.27
N GLY A 24 -6.05 4.67 -3.90
CA GLY A 24 -6.04 4.25 -5.30
C GLY A 24 -6.19 5.40 -6.29
N GLY A 25 -6.53 6.58 -5.82
CA GLY A 25 -6.73 7.82 -6.58
C GLY A 25 -7.68 8.77 -5.87
N GLY A 26 -7.58 10.05 -6.18
CA GLY A 26 -8.40 11.13 -5.63
C GLY A 26 -7.59 12.41 -5.53
N ASP A 27 -8.14 13.55 -5.93
CA ASP A 27 -7.54 14.90 -5.86
C ASP A 27 -6.08 15.00 -6.37
N GLY A 28 -5.65 14.08 -7.25
CA GLY A 28 -4.28 14.00 -7.76
C GLY A 28 -3.23 13.60 -6.74
N VAL A 29 -3.62 13.21 -5.53
CA VAL A 29 -2.69 12.77 -4.46
C VAL A 29 -2.99 11.32 -4.09
N TYR A 30 -1.96 10.48 -4.16
CA TYR A 30 -2.09 9.04 -3.89
C TYR A 30 -1.54 8.65 -2.52
N ASN A 31 -0.44 9.27 -2.10
CA ASN A 31 0.17 8.98 -0.80
C ASN A 31 0.59 10.27 -0.13
N THR A 32 0.44 10.34 1.20
CA THR A 32 0.99 11.43 2.00
C THR A 32 1.69 10.92 3.24
N VAL A 33 2.71 11.63 3.66
CA VAL A 33 3.36 11.49 4.97
C VAL A 33 3.20 12.80 5.70
N ASN A 34 2.54 12.75 6.84
CA ASN A 34 2.34 13.90 7.71
C ASN A 34 2.85 13.57 9.11
N ILE A 35 3.36 14.55 9.83
CA ILE A 35 3.82 14.40 11.21
C ILE A 35 3.04 15.37 12.11
N PHE A 36 2.40 14.81 13.12
CA PHE A 36 1.88 15.60 14.23
C PHE A 36 2.93 15.67 15.32
N LYS A 37 3.35 16.88 15.69
CA LYS A 37 4.35 17.11 16.73
C LYS A 37 4.08 18.43 17.45
N LYS A 38 4.08 18.40 18.79
CA LYS A 38 3.89 19.59 19.65
C LYS A 38 2.66 20.42 19.25
N GLY A 39 1.52 19.77 19.05
CA GLY A 39 0.26 20.43 18.67
C GLY A 39 0.16 20.88 17.21
N LYS A 40 1.19 20.69 16.40
CA LYS A 40 1.22 21.09 14.98
C LYS A 40 1.16 19.89 14.05
N PHE A 41 0.38 20.03 13.01
CA PHE A 41 0.25 19.06 11.92
C PHE A 41 1.10 19.54 10.73
N ILE A 42 2.12 18.78 10.35
CA ILE A 42 3.10 19.16 9.34
C ILE A 42 3.02 18.16 8.18
N SER A 43 2.69 18.64 6.98
CA SER A 43 2.76 17.82 5.77
C SER A 43 4.22 17.72 5.31
N ILE A 44 4.73 16.50 5.23
CA ILE A 44 6.13 16.20 4.90
C ILE A 44 6.30 15.81 3.43
N ASN A 45 5.41 14.93 2.95
CA ASN A 45 5.45 14.44 1.58
C ASN A 45 4.04 14.29 1.03
N ARG A 46 3.85 14.64 -0.25
CA ARG A 46 2.64 14.43 -1.03
C ARG A 46 3.04 13.87 -2.39
N SER A 47 2.48 12.73 -2.75
CA SER A 47 2.82 12.07 -4.01
C SER A 47 1.61 11.95 -4.91
N ASN A 48 1.81 12.30 -6.17
CA ASN A 48 0.85 12.11 -7.27
C ASN A 48 1.29 11.01 -8.25
N LYS A 49 2.37 10.29 -7.95
CA LYS A 49 3.02 9.41 -8.94
C LYS A 49 2.88 7.92 -8.66
N ASN A 50 2.56 7.49 -7.45
CA ASN A 50 2.73 6.11 -7.04
C ASN A 50 1.50 5.52 -6.40
N TRP A 51 1.20 4.30 -6.80
CA TRP A 51 -0.11 3.73 -6.69
C TRP A 51 -0.08 2.29 -6.20
N ILE A 52 0.22 2.06 -4.96
CA ILE A 52 0.07 0.72 -4.41
C ILE A 52 -1.40 0.27 -4.52
N GLY A 53 -2.34 1.15 -4.19
CA GLY A 53 -3.76 0.89 -4.36
C GLY A 53 -4.18 0.72 -5.83
N LYS A 54 -3.53 1.45 -6.76
CA LYS A 54 -3.82 1.31 -8.19
C LYS A 54 -3.34 -0.02 -8.77
N ILE A 55 -2.17 -0.51 -8.32
CA ILE A 55 -1.70 -1.86 -8.69
C ILE A 55 -2.70 -2.90 -8.20
N TYR A 56 -3.20 -2.75 -6.97
CA TYR A 56 -4.20 -3.63 -6.41
C TYR A 56 -5.50 -3.63 -7.23
N SER A 57 -6.03 -2.44 -7.56
CA SER A 57 -7.24 -2.27 -8.38
C SER A 57 -7.05 -2.83 -9.80
N ASN A 58 -5.92 -2.53 -10.45
CA ASN A 58 -5.62 -3.04 -11.79
C ASN A 58 -5.52 -4.58 -11.79
N THR A 59 -4.89 -5.17 -10.79
CA THR A 59 -4.81 -6.63 -10.66
C THR A 59 -6.21 -7.22 -10.43
N THR A 60 -7.06 -6.57 -9.64
CA THR A 60 -8.46 -6.96 -9.47
C THR A 60 -9.21 -6.99 -10.79
N LEU A 61 -9.00 -5.98 -11.63
CA LEU A 61 -9.59 -5.92 -12.99
C LEU A 61 -9.05 -7.03 -13.90
N ILE A 62 -7.75 -7.30 -13.87
CA ILE A 62 -7.10 -8.38 -14.65
C ILE A 62 -7.66 -9.75 -14.28
N LEU A 63 -7.99 -9.95 -13.00
CA LEU A 63 -8.67 -11.16 -12.51
C LEU A 63 -10.17 -11.23 -12.87
N GLY A 64 -10.67 -10.34 -13.75
CA GLY A 64 -12.06 -10.31 -14.20
C GLY A 64 -13.06 -9.76 -13.17
N MET A 65 -12.59 -9.07 -12.13
CA MET A 65 -13.43 -8.53 -11.07
C MET A 65 -13.54 -7.01 -11.12
N ASN A 66 -14.61 -6.45 -10.56
CA ASN A 66 -14.82 -5.01 -10.51
C ASN A 66 -13.76 -4.34 -9.59
N PRO A 67 -12.89 -3.45 -10.11
CA PRO A 67 -11.76 -2.87 -9.36
C PRO A 67 -12.19 -1.90 -8.25
N PHE A 68 -13.44 -1.41 -8.26
CA PHE A 68 -13.96 -0.51 -7.23
C PHE A 68 -14.72 -1.25 -6.13
N ARG A 69 -15.29 -2.42 -6.45
CA ARG A 69 -16.19 -3.13 -5.54
C ARG A 69 -15.64 -4.47 -5.04
N HIS A 70 -14.66 -5.06 -5.73
CA HIS A 70 -14.24 -6.44 -5.46
C HIS A 70 -12.78 -6.59 -5.01
N VAL A 71 -12.09 -5.50 -4.67
CA VAL A 71 -10.70 -5.56 -4.16
C VAL A 71 -10.58 -6.45 -2.91
N TYR A 72 -11.61 -6.46 -2.05
CA TYR A 72 -11.65 -7.31 -0.87
C TYR A 72 -11.72 -8.81 -1.21
N LYS A 73 -12.30 -9.18 -2.37
CA LYS A 73 -12.33 -10.59 -2.83
C LYS A 73 -10.93 -11.08 -3.17
N VAL A 74 -10.11 -10.25 -3.82
CA VAL A 74 -8.71 -10.57 -4.10
C VAL A 74 -7.93 -10.71 -2.80
N MET A 75 -8.14 -9.83 -1.82
CA MET A 75 -7.57 -9.98 -0.47
C MET A 75 -8.01 -11.29 0.19
N GLY A 76 -9.28 -11.69 0.03
CA GLY A 76 -9.83 -12.93 0.55
C GLY A 76 -9.29 -14.19 -0.14
N LEU A 77 -8.83 -14.11 -1.40
CA LEU A 77 -8.22 -15.22 -2.13
C LEU A 77 -6.76 -15.47 -1.69
N ALA A 78 -6.07 -14.47 -1.16
CA ALA A 78 -4.65 -14.58 -0.81
C ALA A 78 -4.27 -15.73 0.14
N PRO A 79 -5.11 -16.15 1.13
CA PRO A 79 -4.78 -17.28 2.01
C PRO A 79 -4.85 -18.66 1.36
N TYR A 80 -5.42 -18.79 0.17
CA TYR A 80 -5.63 -20.09 -0.48
C TYR A 80 -4.40 -20.60 -1.24
N THR A 81 -3.28 -19.89 -1.14
CA THR A 81 -2.01 -20.28 -1.77
C THR A 81 -0.86 -20.26 -0.78
N GLN A 82 0.19 -21.02 -1.07
CA GLN A 82 1.44 -21.02 -0.32
C GLN A 82 2.48 -20.11 -0.99
N LYS A 83 3.39 -19.54 -0.20
CA LYS A 83 4.42 -18.60 -0.68
C LYS A 83 5.30 -19.20 -1.78
N THR A 84 5.60 -20.48 -1.70
CA THR A 84 6.36 -21.22 -2.72
C THR A 84 5.74 -21.15 -4.11
N ASN A 85 4.40 -21.13 -4.18
CA ASN A 85 3.67 -21.17 -5.44
C ASN A 85 3.65 -19.82 -6.17
N TYR A 86 3.89 -18.70 -5.47
CA TYR A 86 3.79 -17.37 -6.06
C TYR A 86 5.09 -16.54 -5.98
N GLN A 87 6.23 -17.15 -5.65
CA GLN A 87 7.48 -16.40 -5.48
C GLN A 87 7.89 -15.62 -6.75
N LYS A 88 7.70 -16.21 -7.95
CA LYS A 88 8.00 -15.53 -9.22
C LYS A 88 7.11 -14.30 -9.43
N ILE A 89 5.81 -14.44 -9.11
CA ILE A 89 4.83 -13.36 -9.23
C ILE A 89 5.13 -12.26 -8.20
N LEU A 90 5.51 -12.64 -6.97
CA LEU A 90 5.92 -11.68 -5.94
C LEU A 90 7.13 -10.86 -6.38
N ASN A 91 8.17 -11.52 -6.92
CA ASN A 91 9.35 -10.83 -7.43
C ASN A 91 9.01 -9.86 -8.57
N PHE A 92 8.09 -10.25 -9.45
CA PHE A 92 7.56 -9.37 -10.48
C PHE A 92 6.90 -8.11 -9.90
N PHE A 93 6.01 -8.25 -8.92
CA PHE A 93 5.39 -7.10 -8.24
C PHE A 93 6.43 -6.23 -7.52
N LEU A 94 7.37 -6.85 -6.80
CA LEU A 94 8.44 -6.13 -6.10
C LEU A 94 9.35 -5.34 -7.04
N ASN A 95 9.57 -5.82 -8.27
CA ASN A 95 10.33 -5.12 -9.29
C ASN A 95 9.53 -3.99 -9.98
N SER A 96 8.21 -4.00 -9.88
CA SER A 96 7.36 -2.99 -10.49
C SER A 96 7.27 -1.69 -9.70
N LEU A 97 7.28 -1.77 -8.38
CA LEU A 97 7.17 -0.63 -7.46
C LEU A 97 8.15 -0.78 -6.30
N LYS A 98 8.92 0.26 -6.01
CA LYS A 98 9.87 0.31 -4.87
C LYS A 98 9.51 1.45 -3.93
N VAL A 99 9.89 1.33 -2.68
CA VAL A 99 9.89 2.46 -1.75
C VAL A 99 11.17 3.27 -1.98
N ASP A 100 11.02 4.56 -2.17
CA ASP A 100 12.11 5.53 -2.32
C ASP A 100 11.96 6.61 -1.24
N LYS A 101 12.77 6.51 -0.21
CA LYS A 101 12.71 7.39 0.97
C LYS A 101 11.31 7.37 1.62
N LEU A 102 10.53 8.43 1.40
CA LEU A 102 9.18 8.60 1.97
C LEU A 102 8.06 8.40 0.95
N ASP A 103 8.38 7.91 -0.22
CA ASP A 103 7.48 7.76 -1.34
C ASP A 103 7.66 6.41 -2.05
N PHE A 104 6.83 6.17 -3.04
CA PHE A 104 6.93 5.00 -3.90
C PHE A 104 7.43 5.42 -5.28
N LYS A 105 8.24 4.57 -5.91
CA LYS A 105 8.77 4.78 -7.26
C LYS A 105 8.45 3.58 -8.13
N ILE A 106 7.67 3.85 -9.18
CA ILE A 106 7.39 2.82 -10.19
C ILE A 106 8.60 2.61 -11.10
N ASN A 107 8.78 1.41 -11.58
CA ASN A 107 9.82 1.11 -12.55
C ASN A 107 9.58 1.89 -13.84
N SER A 108 10.55 2.69 -14.25
CA SER A 108 10.48 3.58 -15.44
C SER A 108 10.25 2.84 -16.77
N LYS A 109 10.53 1.55 -16.82
CA LYS A 109 10.26 0.70 -17.99
C LYS A 109 8.78 0.41 -18.19
N ILE A 110 7.94 0.66 -17.18
CA ILE A 110 6.51 0.40 -17.22
C ILE A 110 5.80 1.64 -17.81
N LYS A 111 5.58 1.64 -19.11
CA LYS A 111 4.87 2.71 -19.81
C LYS A 111 3.34 2.59 -19.63
N ASP A 112 2.79 1.45 -19.99
CA ASP A 112 1.37 1.11 -19.77
C ASP A 112 1.23 0.13 -18.61
N LYS A 113 0.56 0.57 -17.56
CA LYS A 113 0.47 -0.21 -16.31
C LYS A 113 -0.51 -1.36 -16.40
N TYR A 114 -1.61 -1.21 -17.17
CA TYR A 114 -2.59 -2.29 -17.30
C TYR A 114 -2.04 -3.43 -18.15
N PHE A 115 -1.60 -3.15 -19.36
CA PHE A 115 -1.08 -4.17 -20.27
C PHE A 115 0.21 -4.81 -19.76
N TYR A 116 1.08 -4.03 -19.11
CA TYR A 116 2.28 -4.58 -18.48
C TYR A 116 1.93 -5.64 -17.44
N PHE A 117 1.01 -5.35 -16.51
CA PHE A 117 0.59 -6.32 -15.51
C PHE A 117 -0.18 -7.48 -16.14
N LYS A 118 -1.11 -7.23 -17.07
CA LYS A 118 -1.88 -8.26 -17.75
C LYS A 118 -0.95 -9.30 -18.41
N LYS A 119 0.00 -8.86 -19.23
CA LYS A 119 0.95 -9.73 -19.93
C LYS A 119 1.78 -10.59 -18.96
N ASN A 120 2.23 -10.02 -17.85
CA ASN A 120 3.11 -10.72 -16.91
C ASN A 120 2.35 -11.59 -15.89
N LEU A 121 1.05 -11.44 -15.77
CA LEU A 121 0.19 -12.24 -14.88
C LEU A 121 -0.61 -13.31 -15.64
N GLU A 122 -0.56 -13.30 -16.97
CA GLU A 122 -1.24 -14.28 -17.81
C GLU A 122 -0.72 -15.70 -17.54
N GLY A 123 -1.64 -16.68 -17.49
CA GLY A 123 -1.31 -18.08 -17.24
C GLY A 123 -1.10 -18.47 -15.78
N TYR A 124 -1.02 -17.51 -14.83
CA TYR A 124 -0.96 -17.86 -13.42
C TYR A 124 -2.34 -18.06 -12.80
N ARG A 125 -2.41 -18.91 -11.78
CA ARG A 125 -3.63 -19.15 -11.00
C ARG A 125 -4.04 -17.90 -10.22
N PHE A 126 -5.33 -17.68 -10.07
CA PHE A 126 -5.92 -16.52 -9.40
C PHE A 126 -5.46 -16.36 -7.94
N ASP A 127 -5.43 -17.46 -7.20
CA ASP A 127 -4.98 -17.49 -5.81
C ASP A 127 -3.48 -17.15 -5.68
N ASN A 128 -2.63 -17.62 -6.62
CA ASN A 128 -1.21 -17.29 -6.63
C ASN A 128 -0.99 -15.79 -6.91
N ILE A 129 -1.73 -15.22 -7.86
CA ILE A 129 -1.69 -13.78 -8.13
C ILE A 129 -2.15 -12.99 -6.90
N ALA A 130 -3.24 -13.41 -6.26
CA ALA A 130 -3.79 -12.76 -5.08
C ALA A 130 -2.82 -12.83 -3.89
N GLY A 131 -2.21 -14.00 -3.63
CA GLY A 131 -1.19 -14.18 -2.58
C GLY A 131 0.04 -13.32 -2.80
N ALA A 132 0.55 -13.29 -4.02
CA ALA A 132 1.69 -12.45 -4.39
C ALA A 132 1.40 -10.95 -4.23
N LEU A 133 0.21 -10.50 -4.67
CA LEU A 133 -0.21 -9.11 -4.56
C LEU A 133 -0.35 -8.68 -3.10
N GLN A 134 -0.95 -9.53 -2.27
CA GLN A 134 -1.11 -9.25 -0.85
C GLN A 134 0.25 -9.15 -0.14
N ASN A 135 1.13 -10.12 -0.36
CA ASN A 135 2.47 -10.12 0.24
C ASN A 135 3.32 -8.93 -0.26
N PHE A 136 3.25 -8.59 -1.55
CA PHE A 136 3.86 -7.37 -2.10
C PHE A 136 3.35 -6.11 -1.38
N THR A 137 2.04 -6.01 -1.15
CA THR A 137 1.42 -4.86 -0.46
C THR A 137 1.96 -4.73 0.96
N GLU A 138 2.01 -5.82 1.70
CA GLU A 138 2.53 -5.89 3.07
C GLU A 138 4.01 -5.49 3.15
N ILE A 139 4.85 -6.03 2.27
CA ILE A 139 6.28 -5.71 2.20
C ILE A 139 6.50 -4.23 1.91
N ARG A 140 5.82 -3.66 0.90
CA ARG A 140 6.00 -2.25 0.52
C ARG A 140 5.49 -1.28 1.56
N LEU A 141 4.37 -1.58 2.19
CA LEU A 141 3.87 -0.77 3.30
C LEU A 141 4.82 -0.83 4.50
N LYS A 142 5.31 -2.01 4.87
CA LYS A 142 6.31 -2.15 5.95
C LYS A 142 7.55 -1.31 5.69
N GLU A 143 8.17 -1.44 4.51
CA GLU A 143 9.34 -0.63 4.13
C GLU A 143 9.07 0.88 4.23
N TRP A 144 7.89 1.32 3.80
CA TRP A 144 7.50 2.72 3.87
C TRP A 144 7.37 3.22 5.31
N PHE A 145 6.69 2.45 6.16
CA PHE A 145 6.56 2.75 7.60
C PHE A 145 7.91 2.76 8.31
N GLU A 146 8.79 1.80 8.02
CA GLU A 146 10.16 1.76 8.56
C GLU A 146 10.97 3.00 8.18
N ASN A 147 10.89 3.45 6.94
CA ASN A 147 11.59 4.64 6.48
C ASN A 147 11.09 5.90 7.20
N VAL A 148 9.77 6.01 7.41
CA VAL A 148 9.18 7.11 8.18
C VAL A 148 9.59 7.03 9.65
N SER A 149 9.52 5.84 10.26
CA SER A 149 9.95 5.61 11.64
C SER A 149 11.40 6.03 11.86
N LYS A 150 12.30 5.54 11.02
CA LYS A 150 13.75 5.85 11.09
C LYS A 150 14.02 7.35 10.94
N LYS A 151 13.38 8.01 9.96
CA LYS A 151 13.62 9.43 9.67
C LYS A 151 13.14 10.37 10.79
N PHE A 152 11.97 10.09 11.36
CA PHE A 152 11.32 10.98 12.34
C PHE A 152 11.38 10.46 13.77
N LYS A 153 11.99 9.30 14.00
CA LYS A 153 12.05 8.61 15.29
C LYS A 153 10.65 8.47 15.93
N VAL A 154 9.66 8.13 15.11
CA VAL A 154 8.26 7.97 15.49
C VAL A 154 7.90 6.51 15.60
N LYS A 155 7.12 6.15 16.63
CA LYS A 155 6.61 4.80 16.88
C LYS A 155 5.07 4.72 16.76
N ASN A 156 4.40 5.85 16.83
CA ASN A 156 2.94 5.92 16.75
C ASN A 156 2.53 6.29 15.33
N PHE A 157 1.69 5.45 14.73
CA PHE A 157 1.23 5.61 13.37
C PHE A 157 -0.30 5.67 13.30
N VAL A 158 -0.79 6.52 12.44
CA VAL A 158 -2.17 6.49 11.93
C VAL A 158 -2.08 6.23 10.44
N PHE A 159 -2.78 5.20 9.97
CA PHE A 159 -2.83 4.85 8.57
C PHE A 159 -4.26 4.95 8.06
N THR A 160 -4.49 5.67 6.96
CA THR A 160 -5.82 5.96 6.43
C THR A 160 -5.81 6.06 4.90
N GLY A 161 -7.00 6.14 4.28
CA GLY A 161 -7.21 6.08 2.84
C GLY A 161 -7.64 4.69 2.37
N GLY A 162 -7.92 4.53 1.09
CA GLY A 162 -8.47 3.29 0.53
C GLY A 162 -7.59 2.06 0.76
N VAL A 163 -6.26 2.21 0.73
CA VAL A 163 -5.33 1.10 1.01
C VAL A 163 -5.38 0.66 2.47
N ALA A 164 -5.71 1.57 3.39
CA ALA A 164 -5.88 1.25 4.80
C ALA A 164 -7.12 0.39 5.11
N ASN A 165 -8.01 0.16 4.14
CA ASN A 165 -9.09 -0.83 4.25
C ASN A 165 -8.60 -2.28 4.07
N ASN A 166 -7.33 -2.49 3.71
CA ASN A 166 -6.74 -3.82 3.66
C ASN A 166 -6.43 -4.32 5.07
N VAL A 167 -7.39 -5.05 5.66
CA VAL A 167 -7.32 -5.54 7.05
C VAL A 167 -6.15 -6.51 7.27
N LYS A 168 -5.73 -7.26 6.25
CA LYS A 168 -4.57 -8.17 6.35
C LYS A 168 -3.27 -7.39 6.44
N ALA A 169 -3.09 -6.36 5.60
CA ALA A 169 -1.95 -5.48 5.68
C ALA A 169 -1.92 -4.72 7.01
N ASN A 170 -3.06 -4.25 7.51
CA ASN A 170 -3.13 -3.57 8.81
C ASN A 170 -2.73 -4.51 9.96
N LYS A 171 -3.23 -5.75 9.97
CA LYS A 171 -2.81 -6.76 10.95
C LYS A 171 -1.30 -6.96 10.89
N PHE A 172 -0.77 -7.22 9.70
CA PHE A 172 0.67 -7.41 9.49
C PHE A 172 1.48 -6.21 9.99
N LEU A 173 1.08 -4.97 9.69
CA LEU A 173 1.75 -3.76 10.16
C LEU A 173 1.67 -3.59 11.68
N SER A 174 0.54 -3.93 12.31
CA SER A 174 0.35 -3.81 13.76
C SER A 174 1.25 -4.75 14.58
N GLU A 175 1.71 -5.83 13.96
CA GLU A 175 2.62 -6.81 14.56
C GLU A 175 4.11 -6.42 14.39
N GLN A 176 4.41 -5.37 13.61
CA GLN A 176 5.78 -4.89 13.42
C GLN A 176 6.23 -3.98 14.56
N LYS A 177 7.53 -4.03 14.86
CA LYS A 177 8.19 -3.07 15.78
C LYS A 177 8.84 -1.98 14.93
N PHE A 178 8.21 -0.82 14.88
CA PHE A 178 8.76 0.36 14.21
C PHE A 178 9.56 1.25 15.15
#